data_80e67c99cdcba5a9dcfbe6e330404299
#
_entry.id   80e67c99cdcba5a9dcfbe6e330404299
#
_cell.length_a   1.000
_cell.length_b   1.000
_cell.length_c   1.000
_cell.angle_alpha   90.00
_cell.angle_beta   90.00
_cell.angle_gamma   90.00
#
_symmetry.space_group_name_H-M   'P 1'
#
loop_
_entity.id
_entity.type
_entity.pdbx_description
1 polymer ?
#
loop_
_entity_poly.entity_id
_entity_poly.type
_entity_poly.pdbx_seq_one_letter_code
_entity_poly.pdbx_strand_id
1 'polypeptide(L)' 'MEILDRIKQIIADQLSIDEDQVVPEASFIEDLGADSLDIVELIMAFEEEFDMEIPDEDAEKIKTVQDVLDYIK' A
#
# COMPACT_ATOMS: atom_id res chain seq x y z
N MET A 1 16.34 -7.53 0.26
CA MET A 1 15.53 -6.31 0.15
C MET A 1 14.47 -6.29 1.24
N GLU A 2 14.31 -5.16 1.87
CA GLU A 2 13.34 -5.03 2.95
C GLU A 2 11.92 -4.95 2.42
N ILE A 3 10.97 -5.50 3.18
CA ILE A 3 9.56 -5.46 2.81
C ILE A 3 9.09 -4.01 2.66
N LEU A 4 9.51 -3.14 3.56
CA LEU A 4 9.13 -1.73 3.51
C LEU A 4 9.57 -1.07 2.21
N ASP A 5 10.80 -1.33 1.77
CA ASP A 5 11.31 -0.77 0.51
C ASP A 5 10.47 -1.24 -0.66
N ARG A 6 10.08 -2.49 -0.65
CA ARG A 6 9.26 -3.05 -1.73
C ARG A 6 7.88 -2.41 -1.76
N ILE A 7 7.28 -2.25 -0.58
CA ILE A 7 5.97 -1.60 -0.46
C ILE A 7 6.04 -0.17 -0.97
N LYS A 8 7.09 0.57 -0.62
CA LYS A 8 7.27 1.95 -1.07
C LYS A 8 7.35 2.03 -2.59
N GLN A 9 8.09 1.12 -3.21
CA GLN A 9 8.20 1.10 -4.67
C GLN A 9 6.85 0.86 -5.34
N ILE A 10 6.11 -0.10 -4.82
CA ILE A 10 4.79 -0.44 -5.38
C ILE A 10 3.85 0.76 -5.27
N ILE A 11 3.80 1.38 -4.11
CA ILE A 11 2.92 2.52 -3.89
C ILE A 11 3.32 3.70 -4.76
N ALA A 12 4.61 4.00 -4.83
CA ALA A 12 5.11 5.11 -5.63
C ALA A 12 4.77 4.92 -7.11
N ASP A 13 4.96 3.71 -7.61
CA ASP A 13 4.64 3.40 -9.00
C ASP A 13 3.15 3.50 -9.28
N GLN A 14 2.33 2.95 -8.39
CA GLN A 14 0.89 2.91 -8.58
C GLN A 14 0.27 4.29 -8.52
N LEU A 15 0.74 5.13 -7.61
CA LEU A 15 0.19 6.47 -7.40
C LEU A 15 0.97 7.56 -8.14
N SER A 16 2.03 7.20 -8.83
CA SER A 16 2.88 8.16 -9.56
C SER A 16 3.44 9.25 -8.66
N ILE A 17 3.96 8.85 -7.51
CA ILE A 17 4.55 9.77 -6.54
C ILE A 17 5.96 9.31 -6.22
N ASP A 18 6.72 10.17 -5.53
CA ASP A 18 8.07 9.82 -5.10
C ASP A 18 8.04 8.88 -3.90
N GLU A 19 9.00 7.97 -3.85
CA GLU A 19 9.12 7.05 -2.72
C GLU A 19 9.31 7.80 -1.40
N ASP A 20 9.92 8.98 -1.46
CA ASP A 20 10.15 9.79 -0.26
C ASP A 20 8.85 10.22 0.42
N GLN A 21 7.75 10.26 -0.34
CA GLN A 21 6.45 10.61 0.21
C GLN A 21 5.79 9.43 0.91
N VAL A 22 6.26 8.23 0.64
CA VAL A 22 5.68 7.01 1.20
C VAL A 22 6.35 6.70 2.53
N VAL A 23 5.78 7.23 3.60
CA VAL A 23 6.28 7.00 4.96
C VAL A 23 5.25 6.18 5.72
N PRO A 24 5.66 5.45 6.78
CA PRO A 24 4.73 4.56 7.50
C PRO A 24 3.46 5.25 8.01
N GLU A 25 3.56 6.51 8.40
CA GLU A 25 2.43 7.26 8.95
C GLU A 25 1.49 7.80 7.87
N ALA A 26 1.88 7.74 6.60
CA ALA A 26 1.10 8.32 5.51
C ALA A 26 -0.21 7.58 5.30
N SER A 27 -1.30 8.33 5.21
CA SER A 27 -2.60 7.80 4.85
C SER A 27 -2.70 7.79 3.33
N PHE A 28 -3.18 6.69 2.76
CA PHE A 28 -3.29 6.59 1.30
C PHE A 28 -4.20 7.67 0.73
N ILE A 29 -5.31 7.92 1.37
CA ILE A 29 -6.29 8.89 0.87
C ILE A 29 -5.90 10.31 1.23
N GLU A 30 -5.60 10.57 2.49
CA GLU A 30 -5.35 11.93 2.98
C GLU A 30 -3.99 12.48 2.60
N ASP A 31 -2.96 11.65 2.71
CA ASP A 31 -1.58 12.10 2.50
C ASP A 31 -1.08 11.84 1.09
N LEU A 32 -1.46 10.71 0.51
CA LEU A 32 -0.96 10.31 -0.81
C LEU A 32 -1.95 10.57 -1.94
N GLY A 33 -3.15 11.01 -1.62
CA GLY A 33 -4.13 11.39 -2.62
C GLY A 33 -4.76 10.25 -3.39
N ALA A 34 -4.72 9.04 -2.84
CA ALA A 34 -5.33 7.88 -3.49
C ALA A 34 -6.85 7.90 -3.31
N ASP A 35 -7.57 7.41 -4.31
CA ASP A 35 -9.01 7.20 -4.16
C ASP A 35 -9.30 5.70 -3.98
N SER A 36 -10.59 5.35 -3.91
CA SER A 36 -10.99 3.96 -3.67
C SER A 36 -10.44 3.01 -4.73
N LEU A 37 -10.43 3.46 -5.98
CA LEU A 37 -9.96 2.66 -7.09
C LEU A 37 -8.46 2.41 -6.99
N ASP A 38 -7.73 3.45 -6.62
CA ASP A 38 -6.29 3.33 -6.43
C ASP A 38 -5.96 2.32 -5.34
N ILE A 39 -6.74 2.32 -4.26
CA ILE A 39 -6.53 1.39 -3.16
C ILE A 39 -6.78 -0.05 -3.61
N VAL A 40 -7.81 -0.29 -4.41
CA VAL A 40 -8.08 -1.63 -4.95
C VAL A 40 -6.90 -2.10 -5.80
N GLU A 41 -6.37 -1.23 -6.63
CA GLU A 41 -5.22 -1.57 -7.48
C GLU A 41 -3.97 -1.84 -6.65
N LEU A 42 -3.76 -1.05 -5.59
CA LEU A 42 -2.64 -1.28 -4.68
C LEU A 42 -2.75 -2.64 -4.00
N ILE A 43 -3.94 -2.98 -3.52
CA ILE A 43 -4.17 -4.26 -2.87
C ILE A 43 -3.83 -5.41 -3.83
N MET A 44 -4.29 -5.31 -5.07
CA MET A 44 -4.02 -6.33 -6.07
C MET A 44 -2.51 -6.45 -6.35
N ALA A 45 -1.83 -5.31 -6.42
CA ALA A 45 -0.39 -5.30 -6.64
C ALA A 45 0.36 -5.99 -5.50
N PHE A 46 -0.06 -5.73 -4.26
CA PHE A 46 0.54 -6.36 -3.10
C PHE A 46 0.30 -7.88 -3.09
N GLU A 47 -0.91 -8.28 -3.46
CA GLU A 47 -1.25 -9.71 -3.53
C GLU A 47 -0.34 -10.43 -4.52
N GLU A 48 -0.08 -9.83 -5.67
CA GLU A 48 0.79 -10.41 -6.67
C GLU A 48 2.25 -10.42 -6.23
N GLU A 49 2.70 -9.30 -5.66
CA GLU A 49 4.10 -9.15 -5.27
C GLU A 49 4.49 -10.10 -4.15
N PHE A 50 3.61 -10.28 -3.18
CA PHE A 50 3.90 -11.07 -1.99
C PHE A 50 3.21 -12.45 -2.00
N ASP A 51 2.57 -12.77 -3.11
CA ASP A 51 1.92 -14.08 -3.32
C ASP A 51 0.97 -14.43 -2.16
N MET A 52 0.04 -13.52 -1.89
CA MET A 52 -0.90 -13.67 -0.79
C MET A 52 -2.27 -13.13 -1.18
N GLU A 53 -3.27 -13.44 -0.37
CA GLU A 53 -4.61 -12.90 -0.57
C GLU A 53 -4.96 -11.95 0.56
N ILE A 54 -5.59 -10.84 0.20
CA ILE A 54 -6.08 -9.87 1.15
C ILE A 54 -7.60 -9.79 0.98
N PRO A 55 -8.37 -10.39 1.89
CA PRO A 55 -9.84 -10.33 1.81
C PRO A 55 -10.34 -8.90 1.89
N ASP A 56 -11.51 -8.64 1.30
CA ASP A 56 -12.09 -7.29 1.29
C ASP A 56 -12.23 -6.69 2.68
N GLU A 57 -12.64 -7.49 3.66
CA GLU A 57 -12.79 -6.98 5.02
C GLU A 57 -11.48 -6.56 5.65
N ASP A 58 -10.38 -7.21 5.27
CA ASP A 58 -9.06 -6.80 5.74
C ASP A 58 -8.56 -5.58 4.98
N ALA A 59 -8.86 -5.53 3.68
CA ALA A 59 -8.49 -4.40 2.84
C ALA A 59 -9.12 -3.10 3.36
N GLU A 60 -10.34 -3.18 3.87
CA GLU A 60 -11.02 -2.02 4.43
C GLU A 60 -10.32 -1.43 5.65
N LYS A 61 -9.54 -2.24 6.34
CA LYS A 61 -8.81 -1.81 7.53
C LYS A 61 -7.46 -1.19 7.19
N ILE A 62 -7.00 -1.38 5.96
CA ILE A 62 -5.71 -0.85 5.53
C ILE A 62 -5.90 0.59 5.07
N LYS A 63 -5.46 1.53 5.90
CA LYS A 63 -5.63 2.96 5.63
C LYS A 63 -4.30 3.70 5.51
N THR A 64 -3.25 3.16 6.11
CA THR A 64 -1.92 3.77 6.08
C THR A 64 -0.89 2.77 5.57
N VAL A 65 0.29 3.29 5.24
CA VAL A 65 1.41 2.46 4.83
C VAL A 65 1.78 1.47 5.94
N GLN A 66 1.74 1.94 7.19
CA GLN A 66 2.05 1.08 8.34
C GLN A 66 1.07 -0.09 8.44
N ASP A 67 -0.20 0.14 8.13
CA ASP A 67 -1.21 -0.93 8.15
C ASP A 67 -0.85 -2.04 7.16
N VAL A 68 -0.38 -1.67 5.98
CA VAL A 68 0.06 -2.64 4.98
C VAL A 68 1.26 -3.43 5.49
N LEU A 69 2.22 -2.72 6.05
CA LEU A 69 3.43 -3.33 6.57
C LEU A 69 3.11 -4.34 7.68
N ASP A 70 2.23 -3.96 8.58
CA ASP A 70 1.82 -4.84 9.68
C ASP A 70 1.07 -6.07 9.17
N TYR A 71 0.28 -5.91 8.13
CA TYR A 71 -0.49 -7.01 7.56
C TYR A 71 0.42 -8.04 6.88
N ILE A 72 1.39 -7.57 6.13
CA ILE A 72 2.28 -8.44 5.36
C ILE A 72 3.35 -9.09 6.23
N LYS A 73 3.79 -8.41 7.23
CA LYS A 73 4.86 -8.85 8.11
C LYS A 73 4.57 -10.18 8.87
#